data_49b834d8f08bcf9a0742284c67c7ee4a
#
_entry.id   49b834d8f08bcf9a0742284c67c7ee4a
#
_cell.length_a   1.000
_cell.length_b   1.000
_cell.length_c   1.000
_cell.angle_alpha   90.00
_cell.angle_beta   90.00
_cell.angle_gamma   90.00
#
_symmetry.space_group_name_H-M   'P 1'
#
loop_
_entity.id
_entity.type
_entity.pdbx_description
1 polymer ?
#
loop_
_entity_poly.entity_id
_entity_poly.type
_entity_poly.pdbx_seq_one_letter_code
_entity_poly.pdbx_strand_id
1 'polypeptide(L)'
;MASQVRFWVHHPNAQAVHRVDRAQSIFEAVAHSCTRFDPSSALMQANAAGKNWASVPAECFDAIAAALEAHQETSGLFDPRTLEALTSLGYGSTLPFETQQISLTSAAGGRGQKVGRIRPWKPGFDVARSAVRVGDEPIDLGGIGKGLAVRWCANELRDAGESILVEAGGDVMAIGVGPNGDGWMISVESPMGGSDPVAVLRLTDRAVATSSIRIRSWVVDGEQVHHIIDPRTRRPAQSFLRSVTVVHDDPAYAEVWSKSLFIVGRSEIRKLSDDKGLAALWVDVEGRVTLSRAMREYVAWRVSDV
;
A
#
# COMPACT_ATOMS: atom_id res chain seq x y z
N MET A 1 5.14 -9.64 -5.91
CA MET A 1 3.86 -8.89 -5.89
C MET A 1 2.97 -9.48 -6.97
N ALA A 2 1.78 -9.97 -6.64
CA ALA A 2 0.87 -10.58 -7.62
C ALA A 2 -0.03 -9.50 -8.29
N SER A 3 0.52 -8.36 -8.66
CA SER A 3 -0.23 -7.28 -9.29
C SER A 3 0.31 -7.04 -10.69
N GLN A 4 -0.59 -6.83 -11.65
CA GLN A 4 -0.18 -6.31 -12.95
C GLN A 4 0.42 -4.93 -12.77
N VAL A 5 1.48 -4.63 -13.51
CA VAL A 5 2.02 -3.29 -13.66
C VAL A 5 1.70 -2.79 -15.07
N ARG A 6 1.33 -1.53 -15.18
CA ARG A 6 1.02 -0.88 -16.45
C ARG A 6 1.73 0.46 -16.52
N PHE A 7 2.25 0.76 -17.70
CA PHE A 7 2.88 2.03 -18.02
C PHE A 7 2.18 2.66 -19.21
N TRP A 8 1.78 3.91 -19.10
CA TRP A 8 1.29 4.72 -20.23
C TRP A 8 2.23 5.89 -20.40
N VAL A 9 2.73 6.06 -21.61
CA VAL A 9 3.60 7.18 -21.99
C VAL A 9 2.94 7.91 -23.15
N HIS A 10 2.49 9.14 -22.90
CA HIS A 10 1.88 10.00 -23.90
C HIS A 10 2.96 10.82 -24.59
N HIS A 11 2.91 10.92 -25.93
CA HIS A 11 3.95 11.53 -26.76
C HIS A 11 5.36 11.03 -26.41
N PRO A 12 5.63 9.71 -26.58
CA PRO A 12 6.89 9.10 -26.18
C PRO A 12 8.05 9.66 -27.03
N ASN A 13 9.17 9.90 -26.38
CA ASN A 13 10.42 10.25 -27.07
C ASN A 13 11.25 9.00 -27.47
N ALA A 14 12.39 9.22 -28.11
CA ALA A 14 13.24 8.13 -28.60
C ALA A 14 13.80 7.20 -27.50
N GLN A 15 13.81 7.63 -26.25
CA GLN A 15 14.29 6.84 -25.12
C GLN A 15 13.18 6.05 -24.40
N ALA A 16 11.91 6.27 -24.75
CA ALA A 16 10.77 5.74 -24.02
C ALA A 16 10.81 4.21 -23.86
N VAL A 17 11.11 3.47 -24.94
CA VAL A 17 11.19 2.01 -24.90
C VAL A 17 12.24 1.53 -23.89
N HIS A 18 13.45 2.07 -23.99
CA HIS A 18 14.53 1.71 -23.07
C HIS A 18 14.21 2.03 -21.61
N ARG A 19 13.56 3.18 -21.34
CA ARG A 19 13.13 3.55 -20.00
C ARG A 19 12.02 2.65 -19.47
N VAL A 20 11.09 2.20 -20.33
CA VAL A 20 10.05 1.24 -19.95
C VAL A 20 10.68 -0.11 -19.56
N ASP A 21 11.65 -0.62 -20.32
CA ASP A 21 12.36 -1.86 -19.99
C ASP A 21 13.08 -1.75 -18.63
N ARG A 22 13.69 -0.59 -18.36
CA ARG A 22 14.33 -0.34 -17.06
C ARG A 22 13.30 -0.23 -15.91
N ALA A 23 12.20 0.45 -16.12
CA ALA A 23 11.12 0.54 -15.15
C ALA A 23 10.54 -0.85 -14.83
N GLN A 24 10.35 -1.70 -15.82
CA GLN A 24 9.95 -3.09 -15.62
C GLN A 24 10.98 -3.85 -14.77
N SER A 25 12.27 -3.73 -15.08
CA SER A 25 13.35 -4.36 -14.31
C SER A 25 13.38 -3.89 -12.85
N ILE A 26 13.13 -2.60 -12.59
CA ILE A 26 13.00 -2.04 -11.22
C ILE A 26 11.84 -2.71 -10.50
N PHE A 27 10.67 -2.81 -11.13
CA PHE A 27 9.50 -3.44 -10.52
C PHE A 27 9.75 -4.91 -10.18
N GLU A 28 10.38 -5.65 -11.10
CA GLU A 28 10.74 -7.06 -10.90
C GLU A 28 11.75 -7.24 -9.77
N ALA A 29 12.78 -6.38 -9.68
CA ALA A 29 13.77 -6.41 -8.60
C ALA A 29 13.11 -6.20 -7.22
N VAL A 30 12.23 -5.20 -7.10
CA VAL A 30 11.46 -4.96 -5.86
C VAL A 30 10.56 -6.15 -5.55
N ALA A 31 9.86 -6.68 -6.55
CA ALA A 31 8.96 -7.82 -6.37
C ALA A 31 9.71 -9.06 -5.89
N HIS A 32 10.92 -9.29 -6.38
CA HIS A 32 11.75 -10.44 -6.02
C HIS A 32 12.38 -10.27 -4.63
N SER A 33 13.02 -9.12 -4.37
CA SER A 33 13.79 -8.92 -3.13
C SER A 33 12.92 -8.63 -1.91
N CYS A 34 11.75 -7.99 -2.09
CA CYS A 34 10.89 -7.53 -1.00
C CYS A 34 9.64 -8.42 -0.77
N THR A 35 9.52 -9.57 -1.43
CA THR A 35 8.39 -10.47 -1.21
C THR A 35 8.52 -11.26 0.08
N ARG A 36 7.41 -11.39 0.83
CA ARG A 36 7.31 -12.29 1.98
C ARG A 36 6.90 -13.73 1.60
N PHE A 37 6.52 -13.96 0.35
CA PHE A 37 6.01 -15.25 -0.13
C PHE A 37 7.10 -16.18 -0.65
N ASP A 38 8.34 -15.71 -0.76
CA ASP A 38 9.50 -16.48 -1.13
C ASP A 38 10.50 -16.50 0.05
N PRO A 39 10.70 -17.65 0.70
CA PRO A 39 11.67 -17.76 1.80
C PRO A 39 13.11 -17.39 1.41
N SER A 40 13.45 -17.45 0.13
CA SER A 40 14.76 -17.08 -0.40
C SER A 40 14.92 -15.60 -0.69
N SER A 41 13.84 -14.79 -0.61
CA SER A 41 13.92 -13.34 -0.83
C SER A 41 14.81 -12.65 0.20
N ALA A 42 15.41 -11.52 -0.18
CA ALA A 42 16.26 -10.73 0.71
C ALA A 42 15.53 -10.28 1.98
N LEU A 43 14.24 -9.90 1.85
CA LEU A 43 13.39 -9.56 2.99
C LEU A 43 13.26 -10.74 3.97
N MET A 44 12.99 -11.95 3.47
CA MET A 44 12.82 -13.11 4.34
C MET A 44 14.13 -13.58 4.96
N GLN A 45 15.25 -13.43 4.27
CA GLN A 45 16.58 -13.65 4.85
C GLN A 45 16.89 -12.63 5.97
N ALA A 46 16.55 -11.35 5.77
CA ALA A 46 16.68 -10.33 6.82
C ALA A 46 15.77 -10.64 8.02
N ASN A 47 14.53 -11.09 7.78
CA ASN A 47 13.62 -11.55 8.83
C ASN A 47 14.19 -12.74 9.62
N ALA A 48 14.77 -13.72 8.93
CA ALA A 48 15.40 -14.88 9.57
C ALA A 48 16.65 -14.54 10.39
N ALA A 49 17.42 -13.53 9.95
CA ALA A 49 18.58 -13.01 10.68
C ALA A 49 18.18 -12.25 11.96
N GLY A 50 17.01 -11.63 11.99
CA GLY A 50 16.44 -10.95 13.15
C GLY A 50 17.34 -9.85 13.72
N LYS A 51 17.97 -10.10 14.89
CA LYS A 51 18.92 -9.18 15.52
C LYS A 51 20.31 -9.17 14.89
N ASN A 52 20.63 -10.10 14.03
CA ASN A 52 21.90 -10.14 13.32
C ASN A 52 21.83 -9.31 12.04
N TRP A 53 23.00 -8.93 11.53
CA TRP A 53 23.11 -8.22 10.27
C TRP A 53 22.86 -9.17 9.09
N ALA A 54 22.02 -8.75 8.15
CA ALA A 54 21.79 -9.40 6.87
C ALA A 54 22.14 -8.44 5.75
N SER A 55 23.01 -8.85 4.83
CA SER A 55 23.24 -8.09 3.58
C SER A 55 22.04 -8.24 2.67
N VAL A 56 21.57 -7.14 2.11
CA VAL A 56 20.40 -7.08 1.23
C VAL A 56 20.71 -6.22 -0.01
N PRO A 57 20.05 -6.47 -1.15
CA PRO A 57 20.11 -5.58 -2.30
C PRO A 57 19.63 -4.15 -1.96
N ALA A 58 20.07 -3.18 -2.75
CA ALA A 58 19.78 -1.76 -2.51
C ALA A 58 18.28 -1.48 -2.41
N GLU A 59 17.46 -2.03 -3.30
CA GLU A 59 16.01 -1.84 -3.29
C GLU A 59 15.34 -2.38 -2.02
N CYS A 60 15.85 -3.47 -1.44
CA CYS A 60 15.35 -4.01 -0.17
C CYS A 60 15.82 -3.15 1.01
N PHE A 61 17.06 -2.68 0.99
CA PHE A 61 17.60 -1.75 1.98
C PHE A 61 16.77 -0.46 2.02
N ASP A 62 16.57 0.17 0.86
CA ASP A 62 15.81 1.41 0.74
C ASP A 62 14.33 1.21 1.12
N ALA A 63 13.74 0.06 0.78
CA ALA A 63 12.38 -0.26 1.18
C ALA A 63 12.22 -0.39 2.70
N ILE A 64 13.19 -1.01 3.39
CA ILE A 64 13.18 -1.11 4.87
C ILE A 64 13.41 0.26 5.50
N ALA A 65 14.30 1.08 4.94
CA ALA A 65 14.51 2.45 5.40
C ALA A 65 13.25 3.32 5.24
N ALA A 66 12.61 3.28 4.07
CA ALA A 66 11.34 3.98 3.83
C ALA A 66 10.22 3.48 4.76
N ALA A 67 10.19 2.19 5.08
CA ALA A 67 9.22 1.66 6.05
C ALA A 67 9.46 2.19 7.47
N LEU A 68 10.71 2.45 7.88
CA LEU A 68 11.01 3.09 9.16
C LEU A 68 10.52 4.55 9.18
N GLU A 69 10.80 5.30 8.12
CA GLU A 69 10.33 6.68 8.00
C GLU A 69 8.79 6.74 8.05
N ALA A 70 8.11 5.87 7.31
CA ALA A 70 6.66 5.77 7.31
C ALA A 70 6.09 5.40 8.69
N HIS A 71 6.76 4.47 9.42
CA HIS A 71 6.39 4.14 10.80
C HIS A 71 6.49 5.35 11.73
N GLN A 72 7.53 6.13 11.61
CA GLN A 72 7.75 7.35 12.43
C GLN A 72 6.73 8.43 12.08
N GLU A 73 6.51 8.72 10.79
CA GLU A 73 5.60 9.78 10.33
C GLU A 73 4.14 9.50 10.69
N THR A 74 3.72 8.25 10.62
CA THR A 74 2.36 7.83 11.02
C THR A 74 2.21 7.59 12.51
N SER A 75 3.25 7.88 13.32
CA SER A 75 3.27 7.57 14.76
C SER A 75 2.95 6.10 15.04
N GLY A 76 3.40 5.21 14.12
CA GLY A 76 3.26 3.77 14.20
C GLY A 76 1.91 3.21 13.77
N LEU A 77 0.99 4.00 13.21
CA LEU A 77 -0.22 3.48 12.56
C LEU A 77 0.13 2.60 11.37
N PHE A 78 1.14 2.99 10.58
CA PHE A 78 1.84 2.07 9.70
C PHE A 78 2.92 1.36 10.50
N ASP A 79 2.84 0.04 10.57
CA ASP A 79 3.84 -0.80 11.22
C ASP A 79 4.14 -2.01 10.32
N PRO A 80 5.38 -2.18 9.85
CA PRO A 80 5.72 -3.31 8.99
C PRO A 80 5.77 -4.65 9.74
N ARG A 81 5.76 -4.67 11.10
CA ARG A 81 5.82 -5.87 11.93
C ARG A 81 4.49 -6.61 11.98
N THR A 82 3.86 -6.83 10.83
CA THR A 82 2.55 -7.48 10.70
C THR A 82 2.64 -8.92 10.19
N LEU A 83 3.83 -9.40 9.82
CA LEU A 83 4.03 -10.70 9.17
C LEU A 83 3.48 -11.86 10.02
N GLU A 84 3.80 -11.92 11.31
CA GLU A 84 3.30 -12.96 12.20
C GLU A 84 1.77 -12.94 12.32
N ALA A 85 1.17 -11.75 12.44
CA ALA A 85 -0.27 -11.62 12.52
C ALA A 85 -0.96 -12.12 11.25
N LEU A 86 -0.43 -11.77 10.07
CA LEU A 86 -0.94 -12.24 8.78
C LEU A 86 -0.79 -13.76 8.62
N THR A 87 0.36 -14.31 9.01
CA THR A 87 0.63 -15.75 8.94
C THR A 87 -0.26 -16.54 9.88
N SER A 88 -0.50 -16.04 11.10
CA SER A 88 -1.41 -16.69 12.07
C SER A 88 -2.86 -16.71 11.60
N LEU A 89 -3.26 -15.76 10.77
CA LEU A 89 -4.56 -15.74 10.09
C LEU A 89 -4.59 -16.60 8.81
N GLY A 90 -3.53 -17.39 8.56
CA GLY A 90 -3.44 -18.27 7.39
C GLY A 90 -2.96 -17.57 6.11
N TYR A 91 -2.61 -16.29 6.15
CA TYR A 91 -2.09 -15.57 4.99
C TYR A 91 -0.55 -15.62 4.92
N GLY A 92 0.01 -16.81 5.06
CA GLY A 92 1.45 -17.10 4.92
C GLY A 92 1.91 -17.35 3.48
N SER A 93 1.00 -17.67 2.56
CA SER A 93 1.25 -17.88 1.14
C SER A 93 0.30 -17.08 0.27
N THR A 94 0.55 -17.03 -1.04
CA THR A 94 -0.39 -16.40 -1.98
C THR A 94 -1.71 -17.16 -1.97
N LEU A 95 -2.81 -16.45 -1.75
CA LEU A 95 -4.17 -17.00 -1.73
C LEU A 95 -4.93 -16.54 -2.97
N PRO A 96 -5.81 -17.40 -3.55
CA PRO A 96 -6.54 -17.11 -4.78
C PRO A 96 -7.79 -16.23 -4.53
N PHE A 97 -7.61 -15.05 -3.96
CA PHE A 97 -8.69 -14.14 -3.56
C PHE A 97 -9.62 -13.70 -4.69
N GLU A 98 -9.13 -13.67 -5.94
CA GLU A 98 -9.91 -13.21 -7.10
C GLU A 98 -10.86 -14.29 -7.64
N THR A 99 -10.59 -15.56 -7.35
CA THR A 99 -11.28 -16.69 -7.98
C THR A 99 -12.09 -17.55 -7.02
N GLN A 100 -11.83 -17.45 -5.71
CA GLN A 100 -12.45 -18.32 -4.71
C GLN A 100 -12.73 -17.60 -3.38
N GLN A 101 -13.83 -18.00 -2.74
CA GLN A 101 -14.08 -17.67 -1.34
C GLN A 101 -13.21 -18.59 -0.47
N ILE A 102 -12.34 -18.01 0.35
CA ILE A 102 -11.35 -18.74 1.12
C ILE A 102 -11.84 -18.92 2.55
N SER A 103 -11.85 -20.18 3.02
CA SER A 103 -12.08 -20.54 4.42
C SER A 103 -10.89 -21.33 4.95
N LEU A 104 -10.33 -20.88 6.06
CA LEU A 104 -9.17 -21.47 6.70
C LEU A 104 -9.49 -21.80 8.15
N THR A 105 -8.73 -22.74 8.72
CA THR A 105 -8.70 -23.01 10.16
C THR A 105 -7.46 -22.38 10.75
N SER A 106 -7.59 -21.68 11.87
CA SER A 106 -6.46 -21.04 12.56
C SER A 106 -5.42 -22.07 12.98
N ALA A 107 -4.15 -21.79 12.71
CA ALA A 107 -3.05 -22.63 13.13
C ALA A 107 -2.75 -22.53 14.64
N ALA A 108 -3.27 -21.51 15.32
CA ALA A 108 -3.16 -21.33 16.77
C ALA A 108 -4.35 -20.49 17.25
N GLY A 109 -5.07 -20.98 18.24
CA GLY A 109 -6.16 -20.27 18.90
C GLY A 109 -5.71 -18.92 19.42
N GLY A 110 -5.89 -17.89 18.62
CA GLY A 110 -5.57 -16.50 18.95
C GLY A 110 -6.50 -15.97 20.04
N ARG A 111 -6.22 -16.29 21.29
CA ARG A 111 -6.92 -15.66 22.45
C ARG A 111 -6.60 -14.17 22.43
N GLY A 112 -7.66 -13.37 22.65
CA GLY A 112 -7.65 -11.93 22.64
C GLY A 112 -6.43 -11.30 23.33
N GLN A 113 -5.56 -10.70 22.53
CA GLN A 113 -4.52 -9.83 23.08
C GLN A 113 -5.18 -8.52 23.50
N LYS A 114 -4.82 -8.04 24.68
CA LYS A 114 -5.22 -6.71 25.16
C LYS A 114 -4.72 -5.67 24.16
N VAL A 115 -5.50 -4.61 23.91
CA VAL A 115 -5.06 -3.45 23.13
C VAL A 115 -3.73 -2.96 23.69
N GLY A 116 -2.67 -3.14 22.92
CA GLY A 116 -1.33 -2.72 23.30
C GLY A 116 -1.05 -1.28 22.88
N ARG A 117 0.01 -0.71 23.42
CA ARG A 117 0.55 0.56 22.91
C ARG A 117 1.35 0.27 21.63
N ILE A 118 1.29 1.20 20.68
CA ILE A 118 2.22 1.23 19.54
C ILE A 118 3.66 1.25 20.12
N ARG A 119 4.48 0.31 19.65
CA ARG A 119 5.86 0.18 20.11
C ARG A 119 6.80 0.77 19.07
N PRO A 120 7.83 1.54 19.49
CA PRO A 120 8.86 2.01 18.57
C PRO A 120 9.49 0.84 17.83
N TRP A 121 9.70 0.99 16.53
CA TRP A 121 10.49 0.07 15.72
C TRP A 121 11.88 0.69 15.50
N LYS A 122 12.94 -0.05 15.78
CA LYS A 122 14.33 0.43 15.75
C LYS A 122 15.21 -0.56 14.98
N PRO A 123 15.05 -0.66 13.68
CA PRO A 123 15.96 -1.45 12.84
C PRO A 123 17.35 -0.83 12.82
N GLY A 124 18.37 -1.63 12.52
CA GLY A 124 19.74 -1.15 12.30
C GLY A 124 20.04 -1.09 10.81
N PHE A 125 20.87 -0.11 10.42
CA PHE A 125 21.33 0.06 9.04
C PHE A 125 22.86 0.22 9.01
N ASP A 126 23.53 -0.57 8.16
CA ASP A 126 24.94 -0.44 7.82
C ASP A 126 25.02 -0.12 6.31
N VAL A 127 25.12 1.18 6.01
CA VAL A 127 25.14 1.69 4.62
C VAL A 127 26.36 1.16 3.85
N ALA A 128 27.52 1.08 4.53
CA ALA A 128 28.78 0.66 3.89
C ALA A 128 28.74 -0.80 3.42
N ARG A 129 27.95 -1.65 4.09
CA ARG A 129 27.81 -3.08 3.78
C ARG A 129 26.50 -3.42 3.09
N SER A 130 25.65 -2.45 2.84
CA SER A 130 24.24 -2.67 2.41
C SER A 130 23.59 -3.74 3.28
N ALA A 131 23.64 -3.58 4.60
CA ALA A 131 23.14 -4.56 5.55
C ALA A 131 22.14 -3.94 6.52
N VAL A 132 21.13 -4.75 6.88
CA VAL A 132 20.04 -4.37 7.78
C VAL A 132 19.94 -5.33 8.96
N ARG A 133 19.31 -4.85 10.03
CA ARG A 133 18.94 -5.64 11.20
C ARG A 133 17.53 -5.25 11.58
N VAL A 134 16.56 -6.12 11.29
CA VAL A 134 15.12 -5.81 11.42
C VAL A 134 14.62 -5.83 12.88
N GLY A 135 15.26 -6.60 13.76
CA GLY A 135 14.90 -6.74 15.17
C GLY A 135 14.26 -8.07 15.51
N ASP A 136 13.52 -8.12 16.63
CA ASP A 136 12.94 -9.39 17.15
C ASP A 136 11.71 -9.85 16.38
N GLU A 137 11.01 -8.95 15.71
CA GLU A 137 9.76 -9.24 15.02
C GLU A 137 9.96 -9.15 13.52
N PRO A 138 9.54 -10.18 12.77
CA PRO A 138 9.65 -10.17 11.31
C PRO A 138 8.72 -9.12 10.70
N ILE A 139 9.16 -8.53 9.59
CA ILE A 139 8.46 -7.46 8.89
C ILE A 139 7.86 -7.93 7.57
N ASP A 140 6.81 -7.25 7.14
CA ASP A 140 6.17 -7.34 5.84
C ASP A 140 6.14 -5.95 5.19
N LEU A 141 6.63 -5.86 3.96
CA LEU A 141 6.64 -4.62 3.19
C LEU A 141 5.40 -4.46 2.28
N GLY A 142 4.42 -5.36 2.37
CA GLY A 142 3.20 -5.33 1.55
C GLY A 142 2.31 -4.09 1.75
N GLY A 143 2.65 -3.23 2.71
CA GLY A 143 1.95 -1.99 2.99
C GLY A 143 2.59 -0.72 2.44
N ILE A 144 3.77 -0.84 1.80
CA ILE A 144 4.53 0.26 1.22
C ILE A 144 5.23 -0.14 -0.09
N GLY A 145 5.44 -1.44 -0.29
CA GLY A 145 6.30 -1.95 -1.36
C GLY A 145 5.77 -1.68 -2.77
N LYS A 146 4.45 -1.65 -2.97
CA LYS A 146 3.87 -1.31 -4.28
C LYS A 146 4.08 0.17 -4.59
N GLY A 147 3.77 1.04 -3.63
CA GLY A 147 3.98 2.47 -3.76
C GLY A 147 5.45 2.83 -4.01
N LEU A 148 6.40 2.14 -3.35
CA LEU A 148 7.83 2.29 -3.62
C LEU A 148 8.20 1.88 -5.04
N ALA A 149 7.71 0.74 -5.51
CA ALA A 149 7.94 0.30 -6.88
C ALA A 149 7.38 1.30 -7.90
N VAL A 150 6.16 1.81 -7.67
CA VAL A 150 5.55 2.87 -8.50
C VAL A 150 6.40 4.15 -8.48
N ARG A 151 6.90 4.57 -7.31
CA ARG A 151 7.81 5.73 -7.17
C ARG A 151 9.05 5.59 -8.04
N TRP A 152 9.74 4.46 -7.92
CA TRP A 152 11.01 4.24 -8.64
C TRP A 152 10.80 4.08 -10.14
N CYS A 153 9.74 3.38 -10.55
CA CYS A 153 9.35 3.29 -11.96
C CYS A 153 8.96 4.66 -12.54
N ALA A 154 8.19 5.46 -11.80
CA ALA A 154 7.79 6.79 -12.21
C ALA A 154 9.00 7.74 -12.36
N ASN A 155 9.98 7.64 -11.46
CA ASN A 155 11.21 8.41 -11.56
C ASN A 155 12.05 8.00 -12.79
N GLU A 156 12.14 6.71 -13.12
CA GLU A 156 12.81 6.23 -14.33
C GLU A 156 12.11 6.73 -15.61
N LEU A 157 10.78 6.78 -15.59
CA LEU A 157 9.97 7.16 -16.74
C LEU A 157 9.77 8.67 -16.90
N ARG A 158 10.13 9.50 -15.92
CA ARG A 158 9.80 10.94 -15.87
C ARG A 158 10.06 11.69 -17.17
N ASP A 159 11.15 11.36 -17.84
CA ASP A 159 11.55 11.98 -19.11
C ASP A 159 11.32 11.06 -20.32
N ALA A 160 10.40 10.10 -20.25
CA ALA A 160 10.11 9.20 -21.37
C ALA A 160 9.12 9.79 -22.39
N GLY A 161 8.35 10.81 -21.99
CA GLY A 161 7.34 11.48 -22.81
C GLY A 161 6.78 12.72 -22.13
N GLU A 162 5.73 13.29 -22.68
CA GLU A 162 5.10 14.51 -22.14
C GLU A 162 4.23 14.24 -20.90
N SER A 163 3.55 13.09 -20.87
CA SER A 163 2.74 12.70 -19.72
C SER A 163 2.85 11.19 -19.52
N ILE A 164 2.89 10.77 -18.26
CA ILE A 164 3.17 9.38 -17.89
C ILE A 164 2.20 8.94 -16.80
N LEU A 165 1.72 7.70 -16.90
CA LEU A 165 0.99 7.05 -15.84
C LEU A 165 1.66 5.71 -15.52
N VAL A 166 1.96 5.49 -14.24
CA VAL A 166 2.46 4.22 -13.70
C VAL A 166 1.42 3.66 -12.76
N GLU A 167 0.97 2.44 -12.99
CA GLU A 167 -0.02 1.74 -12.16
C GLU A 167 0.50 0.38 -11.71
N ALA A 168 0.31 0.05 -10.45
CA ALA A 168 0.57 -1.27 -9.89
C ALA A 168 -0.52 -1.67 -8.89
N GLY A 169 -1.49 -2.49 -9.35
CA GLY A 169 -2.55 -3.03 -8.49
C GLY A 169 -3.40 -1.96 -7.79
N GLY A 170 -3.74 -0.89 -8.51
CA GLY A 170 -4.55 0.23 -8.04
C GLY A 170 -3.78 1.37 -7.36
N ASP A 171 -2.47 1.21 -7.12
CA ASP A 171 -1.61 2.32 -6.73
C ASP A 171 -1.06 2.98 -8.01
N VAL A 172 -1.19 4.29 -8.12
CA VAL A 172 -0.93 5.05 -9.36
C VAL A 172 -0.04 6.25 -9.08
N MET A 173 0.86 6.56 -10.00
CA MET A 173 1.52 7.86 -10.13
C MET A 173 1.21 8.45 -11.50
N ALA A 174 0.60 9.63 -11.50
CA ALA A 174 0.29 10.44 -12.67
C ALA A 174 1.32 11.57 -12.79
N ILE A 175 1.97 11.68 -13.93
CA ILE A 175 2.95 12.73 -14.26
C ILE A 175 2.45 13.50 -15.48
N GLY A 176 2.52 14.82 -15.42
CA GLY A 176 2.07 15.71 -16.48
C GLY A 176 0.54 15.82 -16.56
N VAL A 177 0.09 16.51 -17.59
CA VAL A 177 -1.32 16.92 -17.77
C VAL A 177 -2.21 15.86 -18.44
N GLY A 178 -1.68 14.67 -18.67
CA GLY A 178 -2.43 13.57 -19.30
C GLY A 178 -2.69 13.78 -20.80
N PRO A 179 -3.34 12.81 -21.47
CA PRO A 179 -3.51 12.83 -22.92
C PRO A 179 -4.44 13.93 -23.41
N ASN A 180 -5.34 14.46 -22.57
CA ASN A 180 -6.30 15.50 -22.94
C ASN A 180 -5.85 16.91 -22.50
N GLY A 181 -4.71 17.04 -21.82
CA GLY A 181 -4.16 18.31 -21.38
C GLY A 181 -4.80 18.92 -20.12
N ASP A 182 -5.71 18.20 -19.45
CA ASP A 182 -6.45 18.67 -18.28
C ASP A 182 -6.30 17.80 -17.03
N GLY A 183 -5.32 16.89 -17.03
CA GLY A 183 -5.03 15.94 -15.97
C GLY A 183 -5.42 14.49 -16.34
N TRP A 184 -4.91 13.55 -15.57
CA TRP A 184 -5.27 12.14 -15.66
C TRP A 184 -6.56 11.88 -14.90
N MET A 185 -7.52 11.22 -15.55
CA MET A 185 -8.79 10.83 -14.93
C MET A 185 -8.68 9.44 -14.35
N ILE A 186 -8.68 9.34 -13.02
CA ILE A 186 -8.50 8.09 -12.29
C ILE A 186 -9.80 7.71 -11.57
N SER A 187 -10.35 6.56 -11.93
CA SER A 187 -11.55 6.02 -11.30
C SER A 187 -11.23 5.38 -9.94
N VAL A 188 -12.02 5.71 -8.92
CA VAL A 188 -12.01 5.04 -7.63
C VAL A 188 -13.09 3.97 -7.62
N GLU A 189 -12.68 2.70 -7.59
CA GLU A 189 -13.61 1.56 -7.63
C GLU A 189 -14.54 1.52 -6.41
N SER A 190 -15.76 1.04 -6.65
CA SER A 190 -16.71 0.77 -5.57
C SER A 190 -16.26 -0.43 -4.72
N PRO A 191 -16.03 -0.27 -3.41
CA PRO A 191 -15.73 -1.40 -2.54
C PRO A 191 -16.96 -2.29 -2.27
N MET A 192 -18.14 -1.85 -2.69
CA MET A 192 -19.39 -2.61 -2.59
C MET A 192 -19.57 -3.57 -3.77
N GLY A 193 -18.74 -3.46 -4.82
CA GLY A 193 -18.87 -4.22 -6.07
C GLY A 193 -19.54 -3.40 -7.16
N GLY A 194 -19.77 -4.06 -8.31
CA GLY A 194 -20.27 -3.40 -9.52
C GLY A 194 -19.14 -2.83 -10.38
N SER A 195 -19.50 -2.28 -11.55
CA SER A 195 -18.59 -1.68 -12.53
C SER A 195 -18.45 -0.18 -12.37
N ASP A 196 -19.40 0.47 -11.69
CA ASP A 196 -19.43 1.91 -11.59
C ASP A 196 -18.49 2.42 -10.48
N PRO A 197 -17.65 3.42 -10.75
CA PRO A 197 -16.79 4.00 -9.76
C PRO A 197 -17.59 4.80 -8.73
N VAL A 198 -17.07 4.96 -7.52
CA VAL A 198 -17.65 5.87 -6.50
C VAL A 198 -17.19 7.31 -6.69
N ALA A 199 -16.07 7.50 -7.36
CA ALA A 199 -15.55 8.83 -7.73
C ALA A 199 -14.60 8.72 -8.93
N VAL A 200 -14.39 9.84 -9.60
CA VAL A 200 -13.33 10.04 -10.58
C VAL A 200 -12.48 11.20 -10.10
N LEU A 201 -11.19 10.97 -9.98
CA LEU A 201 -10.20 11.95 -9.57
C LEU A 201 -9.49 12.49 -10.80
N ARG A 202 -9.17 13.79 -10.78
CA ARG A 202 -8.32 14.45 -11.78
C ARG A 202 -6.96 14.73 -11.14
N LEU A 203 -5.92 14.13 -11.70
CA LEU A 203 -4.57 14.16 -11.14
C LEU A 203 -3.56 14.74 -12.14
N THR A 204 -2.69 15.63 -11.66
CA THR A 204 -1.51 16.12 -12.36
C THR A 204 -0.35 16.12 -11.37
N ASP A 205 0.72 15.44 -11.67
CA ASP A 205 1.90 15.25 -10.80
C ASP A 205 1.53 14.77 -9.38
N ARG A 206 0.61 13.81 -9.32
CA ARG A 206 0.10 13.24 -8.05
C ARG A 206 0.01 11.72 -8.12
N ALA A 207 0.19 11.13 -6.97
CA ALA A 207 -0.08 9.72 -6.74
C ALA A 207 -1.44 9.51 -6.10
N VAL A 208 -2.02 8.33 -6.31
CA VAL A 208 -3.21 7.86 -5.59
C VAL A 208 -3.05 6.38 -5.25
N ALA A 209 -3.46 6.02 -4.04
CA ALA A 209 -3.51 4.63 -3.59
C ALA A 209 -4.79 4.34 -2.81
N THR A 210 -5.28 3.11 -2.92
CA THR A 210 -6.49 2.67 -2.22
C THR A 210 -6.24 1.43 -1.37
N SER A 211 -6.52 1.55 -0.08
CA SER A 211 -6.64 0.41 0.83
C SER A 211 -8.08 -0.05 0.90
N SER A 212 -8.35 -1.31 0.56
CA SER A 212 -9.70 -1.90 0.52
C SER A 212 -9.70 -3.32 1.05
N ILE A 213 -10.78 -3.70 1.75
CA ILE A 213 -11.01 -5.07 2.23
C ILE A 213 -11.88 -5.91 1.29
N ARG A 214 -12.24 -5.37 0.13
CA ARG A 214 -13.14 -6.06 -0.82
C ARG A 214 -12.56 -7.37 -1.34
N ILE A 215 -11.31 -7.37 -1.79
CA ILE A 215 -10.68 -8.54 -2.42
C ILE A 215 -9.93 -9.39 -1.39
N ARG A 216 -9.08 -8.75 -0.57
CA ARG A 216 -8.20 -9.47 0.37
C ARG A 216 -8.87 -9.64 1.73
N SER A 217 -9.97 -10.38 1.73
CA SER A 217 -10.67 -10.84 2.93
C SER A 217 -10.99 -12.33 2.80
N TRP A 218 -11.02 -13.05 3.92
CA TRP A 218 -11.27 -14.48 3.99
C TRP A 218 -11.91 -14.84 5.32
N VAL A 219 -12.31 -16.10 5.50
CA VAL A 219 -12.89 -16.61 6.75
C VAL A 219 -11.85 -17.44 7.50
N VAL A 220 -11.69 -17.21 8.79
CA VAL A 220 -10.86 -18.03 9.69
C VAL A 220 -11.73 -18.45 10.86
N ASP A 221 -11.86 -19.77 11.09
CA ASP A 221 -12.69 -20.35 12.15
C ASP A 221 -14.14 -19.78 12.20
N GLY A 222 -14.70 -19.48 11.04
CA GLY A 222 -16.05 -18.88 10.90
C GLY A 222 -16.11 -17.36 11.02
N GLU A 223 -15.02 -16.69 11.36
CA GLU A 223 -14.95 -15.21 11.44
C GLU A 223 -14.39 -14.60 10.16
N GLN A 224 -15.03 -13.53 9.66
CA GLN A 224 -14.52 -12.75 8.52
C GLN A 224 -13.31 -11.92 8.95
N VAL A 225 -12.18 -12.11 8.27
CA VAL A 225 -10.94 -11.38 8.50
C VAL A 225 -10.42 -10.73 7.21
N HIS A 226 -9.46 -9.83 7.33
CA HIS A 226 -8.82 -9.17 6.20
C HIS A 226 -7.35 -8.82 6.49
N HIS A 227 -6.62 -8.43 5.46
CA HIS A 227 -5.17 -8.23 5.49
C HIS A 227 -4.69 -6.93 6.17
N ILE A 228 -5.57 -5.98 6.47
CA ILE A 228 -5.17 -4.71 7.11
C ILE A 228 -5.15 -4.91 8.62
N ILE A 229 -3.94 -5.04 9.17
CA ILE A 229 -3.72 -5.33 10.59
C ILE A 229 -3.55 -4.02 11.37
N ASP A 230 -4.30 -3.90 12.47
CA ASP A 230 -4.10 -2.82 13.43
C ASP A 230 -2.90 -3.15 14.33
N PRO A 231 -1.82 -2.35 14.32
CA PRO A 231 -0.61 -2.61 15.11
C PRO A 231 -0.84 -2.58 16.62
N ARG A 232 -1.92 -1.93 17.08
CA ARG A 232 -2.29 -1.84 18.49
C ARG A 232 -2.88 -3.15 19.02
N THR A 233 -3.59 -3.87 18.17
CA THR A 233 -4.31 -5.11 18.53
C THR A 233 -3.67 -6.36 17.94
N ARG A 234 -2.83 -6.21 16.90
CA ARG A 234 -2.26 -7.32 16.10
C ARG A 234 -3.35 -8.17 15.41
N ARG A 235 -4.51 -7.56 15.15
CA ARG A 235 -5.68 -8.18 14.53
C ARG A 235 -6.14 -7.35 13.34
N PRO A 236 -7.01 -7.90 12.47
CA PRO A 236 -7.68 -7.11 11.45
C PRO A 236 -8.34 -5.87 12.04
N ALA A 237 -8.15 -4.72 11.41
CA ALA A 237 -8.66 -3.45 11.90
C ALA A 237 -10.19 -3.43 11.90
N GLN A 238 -10.81 -3.05 13.02
CA GLN A 238 -12.26 -2.84 13.14
C GLN A 238 -12.61 -1.39 12.84
N SER A 239 -12.46 -0.98 11.59
CA SER A 239 -12.50 0.42 11.18
C SER A 239 -13.90 0.94 10.84
N PHE A 240 -14.87 0.06 10.59
CA PHE A 240 -16.17 0.39 9.98
C PHE A 240 -16.06 1.07 8.61
N LEU A 241 -14.96 0.82 7.89
CA LEU A 241 -14.69 1.28 6.53
C LEU A 241 -14.58 0.09 5.58
N ARG A 242 -14.94 0.32 4.31
CA ARG A 242 -14.73 -0.62 3.21
C ARG A 242 -13.47 -0.31 2.42
N SER A 243 -13.22 0.98 2.21
CA SER A 243 -12.01 1.45 1.53
C SER A 243 -11.63 2.87 1.95
N VAL A 244 -10.35 3.17 1.77
CA VAL A 244 -9.78 4.53 1.89
C VAL A 244 -8.85 4.76 0.72
N THR A 245 -9.08 5.84 -0.01
CA THR A 245 -8.25 6.33 -1.12
C THR A 245 -7.55 7.61 -0.69
N VAL A 246 -6.24 7.70 -0.92
CA VAL A 246 -5.45 8.89 -0.59
C VAL A 246 -4.73 9.38 -1.83
N VAL A 247 -4.78 10.69 -2.08
CA VAL A 247 -3.94 11.40 -3.04
C VAL A 247 -2.77 12.02 -2.29
N HIS A 248 -1.56 11.85 -2.84
CA HIS A 248 -0.31 12.35 -2.24
C HIS A 248 0.71 12.68 -3.34
N ASP A 249 1.75 13.44 -3.01
CA ASP A 249 2.87 13.71 -3.93
C ASP A 249 3.68 12.46 -4.23
N ASP A 250 3.70 11.53 -3.30
CA ASP A 250 4.50 10.32 -3.29
C ASP A 250 3.63 9.06 -3.22
N PRO A 251 3.77 8.10 -4.16
CA PRO A 251 2.93 6.90 -4.19
C PRO A 251 3.14 5.96 -2.99
N ALA A 252 4.35 5.91 -2.40
CA ALA A 252 4.58 5.12 -1.20
C ALA A 252 3.83 5.70 0.01
N TYR A 253 3.82 7.02 0.14
CA TYR A 253 3.07 7.68 1.19
C TYR A 253 1.56 7.70 0.93
N ALA A 254 1.11 7.71 -0.33
CA ALA A 254 -0.30 7.46 -0.65
C ALA A 254 -0.74 6.08 -0.14
N GLU A 255 0.05 5.02 -0.38
CA GLU A 255 -0.22 3.67 0.11
C GLU A 255 -0.19 3.58 1.64
N VAL A 256 0.82 4.16 2.27
CA VAL A 256 0.98 4.20 3.74
C VAL A 256 -0.18 4.92 4.42
N TRP A 257 -0.56 6.09 3.94
CA TRP A 257 -1.63 6.88 4.54
C TRP A 257 -3.01 6.29 4.27
N SER A 258 -3.27 5.70 3.09
CA SER A 258 -4.54 5.01 2.84
C SER A 258 -4.78 3.88 3.85
N LYS A 259 -3.73 3.14 4.22
CA LYS A 259 -3.75 2.07 5.21
C LYS A 259 -3.86 2.61 6.65
N SER A 260 -3.08 3.63 6.99
CA SER A 260 -3.08 4.25 8.31
C SER A 260 -4.44 4.88 8.64
N LEU A 261 -5.05 5.57 7.69
CA LEU A 261 -6.38 6.14 7.81
C LEU A 261 -7.47 5.06 7.90
N PHE A 262 -7.31 3.94 7.19
CA PHE A 262 -8.20 2.80 7.34
C PHE A 262 -8.15 2.23 8.77
N ILE A 263 -6.95 2.08 9.34
CA ILE A 263 -6.74 1.55 10.70
C ILE A 263 -7.32 2.48 11.76
N VAL A 264 -7.18 3.80 11.58
CA VAL A 264 -7.72 4.77 12.54
C VAL A 264 -9.25 4.74 12.59
N GLY A 265 -9.88 4.37 11.48
CA GLY A 265 -11.30 4.07 11.40
C GLY A 265 -12.22 5.29 11.28
N ARG A 266 -13.51 4.99 11.08
CA ARG A 266 -14.57 5.95 10.77
C ARG A 266 -14.70 7.11 11.76
N SER A 267 -14.47 6.86 13.05
CA SER A 267 -14.62 7.90 14.10
C SER A 267 -13.57 8.99 14.03
N GLU A 268 -12.33 8.65 13.64
CA GLU A 268 -11.18 9.55 13.71
C GLU A 268 -10.61 9.95 12.34
N ILE A 269 -10.99 9.25 11.26
CA ILE A 269 -10.39 9.46 9.92
C ILE A 269 -10.52 10.91 9.44
N ARG A 270 -11.70 11.54 9.65
CA ARG A 270 -11.93 12.93 9.25
C ARG A 270 -10.99 13.88 9.98
N LYS A 271 -10.93 13.74 11.31
CA LYS A 271 -10.09 14.59 12.13
C LYS A 271 -8.62 14.45 11.74
N LEU A 272 -8.12 13.22 11.65
CA LEU A 272 -6.72 12.96 11.33
C LEU A 272 -6.35 13.45 9.93
N SER A 273 -7.21 13.20 8.92
CA SER A 273 -6.95 13.65 7.55
C SER A 273 -6.96 15.17 7.42
N ASP A 274 -7.91 15.85 8.06
CA ASP A 274 -8.00 17.30 8.02
C ASP A 274 -6.86 17.99 8.83
N ASP A 275 -6.49 17.45 9.99
CA ASP A 275 -5.38 17.97 10.82
C ASP A 275 -4.02 17.84 10.10
N LYS A 276 -3.83 16.79 9.31
CA LYS A 276 -2.60 16.55 8.54
C LYS A 276 -2.65 17.09 7.11
N GLY A 277 -3.77 17.67 6.67
CA GLY A 277 -3.94 18.14 5.29
C GLY A 277 -3.95 17.01 4.25
N LEU A 278 -4.28 15.77 4.63
CA LEU A 278 -4.30 14.64 3.71
C LEU A 278 -5.54 14.67 2.82
N ALA A 279 -5.35 14.52 1.52
CA ALA A 279 -6.43 14.35 0.56
C ALA A 279 -6.92 12.89 0.59
N ALA A 280 -8.01 12.64 1.31
CA ALA A 280 -8.57 11.31 1.54
C ALA A 280 -10.06 11.22 1.17
N LEU A 281 -10.42 10.13 0.49
CA LEU A 281 -11.79 9.68 0.23
C LEU A 281 -11.97 8.34 0.94
N TRP A 282 -13.08 8.14 1.62
CA TRP A 282 -13.40 6.84 2.22
C TRP A 282 -14.84 6.43 2.01
N VAL A 283 -15.04 5.12 1.95
CA VAL A 283 -16.35 4.49 1.88
C VAL A 283 -16.57 3.67 3.15
N ASP A 284 -17.66 3.95 3.86
CA ASP A 284 -18.00 3.23 5.08
C ASP A 284 -18.76 1.91 4.79
N VAL A 285 -19.07 1.17 5.85
CA VAL A 285 -19.76 -0.13 5.74
C VAL A 285 -21.18 0.00 5.17
N GLU A 286 -21.80 1.16 5.26
CA GLU A 286 -23.10 1.48 4.67
C GLU A 286 -22.99 1.96 3.21
N GLY A 287 -21.78 2.08 2.64
CA GLY A 287 -21.54 2.51 1.27
C GLY A 287 -21.48 4.03 1.09
N ARG A 288 -21.54 4.83 2.17
CA ARG A 288 -21.47 6.31 2.06
C ARG A 288 -20.07 6.76 1.73
N VAL A 289 -19.97 7.64 0.73
CA VAL A 289 -18.72 8.23 0.26
C VAL A 289 -18.47 9.56 0.97
N THR A 290 -17.35 9.67 1.63
CA THR A 290 -16.97 10.88 2.37
C THR A 290 -15.59 11.37 1.95
N LEU A 291 -15.39 12.68 1.97
CA LEU A 291 -14.15 13.34 1.56
C LEU A 291 -13.56 14.15 2.72
N SER A 292 -12.23 14.13 2.85
CA SER A 292 -11.51 15.16 3.62
C SER A 292 -11.60 16.52 2.91
N ARG A 293 -11.19 17.57 3.62
CA ARG A 293 -11.18 18.92 3.04
C ARG A 293 -10.28 19.00 1.82
N ALA A 294 -9.06 18.46 1.90
CA ALA A 294 -8.07 18.50 0.84
C ALA A 294 -8.45 17.65 -0.39
N MET A 295 -9.21 16.54 -0.22
CA MET A 295 -9.61 15.71 -1.35
C MET A 295 -10.52 16.40 -2.35
N ARG A 296 -11.24 17.44 -1.95
CA ARG A 296 -12.26 18.09 -2.79
C ARG A 296 -11.70 18.69 -4.07
N GLU A 297 -10.46 19.14 -4.06
CA GLU A 297 -9.79 19.72 -5.24
C GLU A 297 -9.48 18.70 -6.33
N TYR A 298 -9.38 17.42 -5.96
CA TYR A 298 -9.04 16.34 -6.90
C TYR A 298 -10.28 15.66 -7.50
N VAL A 299 -11.48 15.87 -6.94
CA VAL A 299 -12.70 15.17 -7.37
C VAL A 299 -13.30 15.86 -8.60
N ALA A 300 -13.22 15.17 -9.74
CA ALA A 300 -13.90 15.59 -10.97
C ALA A 300 -15.37 15.16 -10.97
N TRP A 301 -15.66 13.99 -10.40
CA TRP A 301 -17.02 13.44 -10.26
C TRP A 301 -17.09 12.47 -9.07
N ARG A 302 -18.22 12.40 -8.42
CA ARG A 302 -18.54 11.36 -7.42
C ARG A 302 -20.02 11.01 -7.42
N VAL A 303 -20.35 9.84 -6.89
CA VAL A 303 -21.75 9.49 -6.60
C VAL A 303 -22.34 10.51 -5.62
N SER A 304 -23.57 10.90 -5.83
CA SER A 304 -24.32 11.71 -4.88
C SER A 304 -24.60 10.89 -3.63
N ASP A 305 -24.58 11.55 -2.46
CA ASP A 305 -25.06 10.92 -1.24
C ASP A 305 -26.55 10.55 -1.43
N VAL A 306 -26.86 9.26 -1.36
CA VAL A 306 -28.23 8.74 -1.39
C VAL A 306 -28.84 8.81 -0.02
#